data_4f0ce943555df7c7340bb5a326204023
#
_entry.id   4f0ce943555df7c7340bb5a326204023
#
_cell.length_a   1.000
_cell.length_b   1.000
_cell.length_c   1.000
_cell.angle_alpha   90.00
_cell.angle_beta   90.00
_cell.angle_gamma   90.00
#
_symmetry.space_group_name_H-M   'P 1'
#
loop_
_entity.id
_entity.type
_entity.pdbx_description
1 polymer ?
#
loop_
_entity_poly.entity_id
_entity_poly.type
_entity_poly.pdbx_seq_one_letter_code
_entity_poly.pdbx_strand_id
1 'polypeptide(L)'
;MKNKKFLKLVVLLVCFAFSSHAMAQFDLKKAISGAVKMAQAVTLTDEQMSEYVKEYITWMDAHNQVCADDNAYTLRLKKLTEGLGDADGIPLNFKVYYVKDVNAFACADGSVRVFSSLMDIMSDEELLGVIGHEIGHVAHRDSKKGFRTALLTSALKDGVASQGGKLAELTDSQLGSLTEALVNARYSQKQECEADDYGYEFLKKAGKNPWSMALSFQKLKELQGQSGDQLSSKLNQLFSTHPDLDLRIKRMEEHATNEGIEKPVIK
;
A
#
# COMPACT_ATOMS: atom_id res chain seq x y z
N MET A 1 6.86 19.75 -59.00
CA MET A 1 6.99 18.34 -58.55
C MET A 1 6.74 18.12 -57.02
N LYS A 2 6.60 19.17 -56.19
CA LYS A 2 6.34 19.04 -54.76
C LYS A 2 4.89 18.69 -54.36
N ASN A 3 3.90 19.05 -55.16
CA ASN A 3 2.49 18.87 -54.81
C ASN A 3 1.95 17.42 -54.98
N LYS A 4 2.59 16.57 -55.79
CA LYS A 4 2.14 15.17 -55.98
C LYS A 4 2.49 14.24 -54.84
N LYS A 5 3.56 14.55 -54.05
CA LYS A 5 3.93 13.78 -52.83
C LYS A 5 3.06 14.10 -51.65
N PHE A 6 2.61 15.35 -51.52
CA PHE A 6 1.73 15.79 -50.44
C PHE A 6 0.31 15.20 -50.61
N LEU A 7 -0.20 15.16 -51.84
CA LEU A 7 -1.51 14.57 -52.16
C LEU A 7 -1.53 13.05 -51.94
N LYS A 8 -0.41 12.34 -52.19
CA LYS A 8 -0.30 10.89 -51.86
C LYS A 8 -0.27 10.60 -50.38
N LEU A 9 0.31 11.47 -49.59
CA LEU A 9 0.35 11.33 -48.10
C LEU A 9 -1.05 11.55 -47.49
N VAL A 10 -1.80 12.53 -48.02
CA VAL A 10 -3.16 12.82 -47.54
C VAL A 10 -4.15 11.69 -47.98
N VAL A 11 -3.98 11.13 -49.15
CA VAL A 11 -4.79 9.99 -49.60
C VAL A 11 -4.47 8.71 -48.84
N LEU A 12 -3.20 8.48 -48.42
CA LEU A 12 -2.84 7.34 -47.60
C LEU A 12 -3.39 7.45 -46.15
N LEU A 13 -3.50 8.66 -45.61
CA LEU A 13 -4.13 8.91 -44.28
C LEU A 13 -5.66 8.75 -44.33
N VAL A 14 -6.31 9.04 -45.46
CA VAL A 14 -7.78 8.89 -45.63
C VAL A 14 -8.15 7.44 -45.95
N CYS A 15 -7.30 6.66 -46.65
CA CYS A 15 -7.56 5.25 -46.93
C CYS A 15 -7.35 4.32 -45.72
N PHE A 16 -6.62 4.75 -44.67
CA PHE A 16 -6.53 4.02 -43.39
C PHE A 16 -7.77 4.19 -42.51
N ALA A 17 -8.66 5.13 -42.85
CA ALA A 17 -9.89 5.41 -42.09
C ALA A 17 -11.09 4.53 -42.52
N PHE A 18 -10.96 3.66 -43.54
CA PHE A 18 -12.07 2.87 -44.10
C PHE A 18 -11.84 1.36 -44.18
N SER A 19 -10.94 0.78 -43.36
CA SER A 19 -10.97 -0.66 -43.12
C SER A 19 -11.84 -0.93 -41.89
N SER A 20 -13.12 -1.03 -42.16
CA SER A 20 -14.13 -1.56 -41.25
C SER A 20 -13.80 -3.02 -40.93
N HIS A 21 -13.56 -3.33 -39.68
CA HIS A 21 -14.17 -4.40 -38.88
C HIS A 21 -13.40 -4.46 -37.52
N ALA A 22 -14.13 -4.28 -36.45
CA ALA A 22 -13.68 -4.24 -35.07
C ALA A 22 -12.98 -2.92 -34.64
N MET A 23 -13.58 -1.78 -34.86
CA MET A 23 -13.40 -0.61 -34.03
C MET A 23 -14.18 -0.87 -32.74
N ALA A 24 -13.51 -1.35 -31.70
CA ALA A 24 -13.97 -1.01 -30.37
C ALA A 24 -14.23 0.51 -30.42
N GLN A 25 -15.47 0.94 -30.23
CA GLN A 25 -15.80 2.36 -30.16
C GLN A 25 -14.93 2.99 -29.12
N PHE A 26 -13.89 3.68 -29.59
CA PHE A 26 -13.03 4.46 -28.70
C PHE A 26 -13.91 5.61 -28.22
N ASP A 27 -14.46 5.45 -27.03
CA ASP A 27 -15.35 6.43 -26.43
C ASP A 27 -14.50 7.65 -26.03
N LEU A 28 -14.44 8.62 -26.95
CA LEU A 28 -13.69 9.87 -26.76
C LEU A 28 -14.12 10.59 -25.48
N LYS A 29 -15.39 10.45 -25.07
CA LYS A 29 -15.90 11.01 -23.81
C LYS A 29 -15.24 10.30 -22.61
N LYS A 30 -15.06 8.97 -22.66
CA LYS A 30 -14.33 8.20 -21.63
C LYS A 30 -12.85 8.55 -21.61
N ALA A 31 -12.22 8.71 -22.77
CA ALA A 31 -10.82 9.11 -22.85
C ALA A 31 -10.59 10.54 -22.32
N ILE A 32 -11.46 11.49 -22.66
CA ILE A 32 -11.40 12.86 -22.15
C ILE A 32 -11.69 12.89 -20.66
N SER A 33 -12.68 12.13 -20.17
CA SER A 33 -12.98 12.05 -18.74
C SER A 33 -11.82 11.42 -17.95
N GLY A 34 -11.18 10.39 -18.47
CA GLY A 34 -9.97 9.80 -17.90
C GLY A 34 -8.80 10.78 -17.82
N ALA A 35 -8.56 11.56 -18.89
CA ALA A 35 -7.51 12.58 -18.92
C ALA A 35 -7.78 13.73 -17.95
N VAL A 36 -9.04 14.18 -17.80
CA VAL A 36 -9.44 15.22 -16.85
C VAL A 36 -9.24 14.74 -15.41
N LYS A 37 -9.55 13.48 -15.10
CA LYS A 37 -9.33 12.90 -13.76
C LYS A 37 -7.88 12.70 -13.43
N MET A 38 -7.08 12.27 -14.40
CA MET A 38 -5.63 12.19 -14.22
C MET A 38 -5.06 13.57 -13.88
N ALA A 39 -5.52 14.63 -14.56
CA ALA A 39 -5.12 16.00 -14.25
C ALA A 39 -5.60 16.42 -12.85
N GLN A 40 -6.81 16.05 -12.43
CA GLN A 40 -7.36 16.39 -11.11
C GLN A 40 -6.68 15.62 -9.97
N ALA A 41 -6.40 14.34 -10.13
CA ALA A 41 -5.69 13.57 -9.10
C ALA A 41 -4.22 14.00 -8.94
N VAL A 42 -3.61 14.55 -10.00
CA VAL A 42 -2.29 15.20 -9.92
C VAL A 42 -2.37 16.51 -9.13
N THR A 43 -3.53 17.20 -9.14
CA THR A 43 -3.73 18.49 -8.47
C THR A 43 -4.43 18.39 -7.11
N LEU A 44 -4.75 17.16 -6.62
CA LEU A 44 -5.36 16.99 -5.30
C LEU A 44 -4.50 17.61 -4.20
N THR A 45 -5.11 18.45 -3.39
CA THR A 45 -4.49 18.99 -2.17
C THR A 45 -4.31 17.88 -1.13
N ASP A 46 -3.54 18.16 -0.10
CA ASP A 46 -3.31 17.21 0.99
C ASP A 46 -4.60 16.92 1.76
N GLU A 47 -5.45 17.92 1.93
CA GLU A 47 -6.76 17.78 2.57
C GLU A 47 -7.68 16.88 1.76
N GLN A 48 -7.77 17.11 0.45
CA GLN A 48 -8.57 16.28 -0.46
C GLN A 48 -8.07 14.83 -0.50
N MET A 49 -6.75 14.63 -0.47
CA MET A 49 -6.16 13.30 -0.39
C MET A 49 -6.53 12.61 0.92
N SER A 50 -6.50 13.34 2.04
CA SER A 50 -6.90 12.82 3.35
C SER A 50 -8.36 12.38 3.39
N GLU A 51 -9.27 13.13 2.74
CA GLU A 51 -10.69 12.76 2.62
C GLU A 51 -10.86 11.45 1.86
N TYR A 52 -10.20 11.27 0.72
CA TYR A 52 -10.25 10.00 -0.03
C TYR A 52 -9.65 8.82 0.75
N VAL A 53 -8.56 9.03 1.47
CA VAL A 53 -7.98 7.98 2.33
C VAL A 53 -8.97 7.60 3.43
N LYS A 54 -9.63 8.57 4.06
CA LYS A 54 -10.64 8.34 5.08
C LYS A 54 -11.87 7.59 4.53
N GLU A 55 -12.33 7.95 3.34
CA GLU A 55 -13.41 7.24 2.64
C GLU A 55 -13.01 5.79 2.37
N TYR A 56 -11.81 5.57 1.83
CA TYR A 56 -11.26 4.25 1.55
C TYR A 56 -11.15 3.38 2.81
N ILE A 57 -10.57 3.90 3.89
CA ILE A 57 -10.39 3.10 5.12
C ILE A 57 -11.74 2.82 5.81
N THR A 58 -12.70 3.73 5.70
CA THR A 58 -14.06 3.51 6.19
C THR A 58 -14.75 2.38 5.43
N TRP A 59 -14.58 2.37 4.11
CA TRP A 59 -15.08 1.30 3.25
C TRP A 59 -14.39 -0.03 3.57
N MET A 60 -13.07 -0.04 3.74
CA MET A 60 -12.31 -1.24 4.12
C MET A 60 -12.76 -1.79 5.48
N ASP A 61 -12.98 -0.94 6.48
CA ASP A 61 -13.47 -1.32 7.80
C ASP A 61 -14.91 -1.89 7.74
N ALA A 62 -15.72 -1.48 6.77
CA ALA A 62 -17.07 -1.99 6.55
C ALA A 62 -17.11 -3.31 5.77
N HIS A 63 -16.14 -3.57 4.90
CA HIS A 63 -16.05 -4.77 4.05
C HIS A 63 -15.17 -5.88 4.62
N ASN A 64 -14.47 -5.62 5.72
CA ASN A 64 -13.69 -6.62 6.46
C ASN A 64 -14.23 -6.75 7.88
N GLN A 65 -14.19 -7.95 8.42
CA GLN A 65 -14.59 -8.16 9.80
C GLN A 65 -13.55 -7.56 10.74
N VAL A 66 -13.82 -6.37 11.27
CA VAL A 66 -12.99 -5.74 12.31
C VAL A 66 -13.20 -6.49 13.62
N CYS A 67 -12.11 -6.89 14.29
CA CYS A 67 -12.19 -7.50 15.61
C CYS A 67 -12.72 -6.52 16.64
N ALA A 68 -13.65 -6.98 17.50
CA ALA A 68 -14.19 -6.18 18.59
C ALA A 68 -13.13 -5.80 19.63
N ASP A 69 -13.41 -4.80 20.45
CA ASP A 69 -12.46 -4.25 21.44
C ASP A 69 -12.01 -5.26 22.49
N ASP A 70 -12.84 -6.22 22.84
CA ASP A 70 -12.58 -7.31 23.79
C ASP A 70 -11.99 -8.57 23.14
N ASN A 71 -11.83 -8.58 21.83
CA ASN A 71 -11.24 -9.70 21.11
C ASN A 71 -9.76 -9.88 21.43
N ALA A 72 -9.29 -11.11 21.59
CA ALA A 72 -7.92 -11.45 21.95
C ALA A 72 -6.88 -10.81 21.00
N TYR A 73 -7.14 -10.77 19.70
CA TYR A 73 -6.26 -10.11 18.72
C TYR A 73 -6.20 -8.61 18.96
N THR A 74 -7.34 -7.95 19.21
CA THR A 74 -7.38 -6.51 19.48
C THR A 74 -6.64 -6.19 20.77
N LEU A 75 -6.82 -6.97 21.82
CA LEU A 75 -6.12 -6.79 23.10
C LEU A 75 -4.61 -6.98 22.95
N ARG A 76 -4.18 -8.00 22.18
CA ARG A 76 -2.78 -8.22 21.85
C ARG A 76 -2.19 -7.03 21.08
N LEU A 77 -2.87 -6.55 20.03
CA LEU A 77 -2.43 -5.42 19.23
C LEU A 77 -2.33 -4.14 20.08
N LYS A 78 -3.34 -3.82 20.90
CA LYS A 78 -3.33 -2.68 21.81
C LYS A 78 -2.10 -2.69 22.72
N LYS A 79 -1.76 -3.85 23.32
CA LYS A 79 -0.58 -4.02 24.16
C LYS A 79 0.72 -3.78 23.39
N LEU A 80 0.83 -4.30 22.17
CA LEU A 80 2.02 -4.13 21.33
C LEU A 80 2.23 -2.68 20.91
N THR A 81 1.16 -1.99 20.57
CA THR A 81 1.19 -0.61 20.06
C THR A 81 1.08 0.45 21.14
N GLU A 82 1.13 0.06 22.42
CA GLU A 82 1.18 1.00 23.53
C GLU A 82 2.41 1.92 23.40
N GLY A 83 2.17 3.23 23.42
CA GLY A 83 3.19 4.25 23.21
C GLY A 83 3.46 4.61 21.74
N LEU A 84 2.83 3.93 20.78
CA LEU A 84 2.95 4.21 19.34
C LEU A 84 1.78 5.08 18.86
N GLY A 85 1.71 6.33 19.30
CA GLY A 85 0.53 7.18 19.04
C GLY A 85 0.62 8.10 17.84
N ASP A 86 1.83 8.41 17.34
CA ASP A 86 2.06 9.43 16.33
C ASP A 86 3.31 9.12 15.51
N ALA A 87 3.25 9.32 14.19
CA ALA A 87 4.37 9.21 13.27
C ALA A 87 4.57 10.55 12.55
N ASP A 88 5.47 11.38 13.06
CA ASP A 88 5.81 12.70 12.50
C ASP A 88 4.57 13.59 12.26
N GLY A 89 3.70 13.72 13.28
CA GLY A 89 2.48 14.51 13.25
C GLY A 89 1.30 13.81 12.59
N ILE A 90 1.41 12.51 12.26
CA ILE A 90 0.29 11.70 11.77
C ILE A 90 -0.19 10.79 12.91
N PRO A 91 -1.39 11.00 13.46
CA PRO A 91 -1.96 10.13 14.48
C PRO A 91 -2.11 8.70 13.96
N LEU A 92 -1.65 7.72 14.75
CA LEU A 92 -1.76 6.30 14.37
C LEU A 92 -3.05 5.69 14.93
N ASN A 93 -3.71 4.88 14.10
CA ASN A 93 -4.92 4.15 14.47
C ASN A 93 -4.79 2.67 14.08
N PHE A 94 -4.87 1.78 15.06
CA PHE A 94 -4.64 0.35 14.89
C PHE A 94 -5.94 -0.44 15.00
N LYS A 95 -6.21 -1.33 14.02
CA LYS A 95 -7.29 -2.31 14.10
C LYS A 95 -6.84 -3.66 13.55
N VAL A 96 -7.52 -4.72 13.97
CA VAL A 96 -7.33 -6.08 13.43
C VAL A 96 -8.49 -6.44 12.53
N TYR A 97 -8.17 -6.94 11.32
CA TYR A 97 -9.12 -7.60 10.45
C TYR A 97 -9.09 -9.11 10.66
N TYR A 98 -10.25 -9.71 10.96
CA TYR A 98 -10.38 -11.16 11.08
C TYR A 98 -10.52 -11.78 9.69
N VAL A 99 -9.40 -12.07 9.06
CA VAL A 99 -9.30 -12.54 7.67
C VAL A 99 -8.27 -13.66 7.55
N LYS A 100 -8.41 -14.49 6.51
CA LYS A 100 -7.53 -15.65 6.25
C LYS A 100 -6.25 -15.28 5.49
N ASP A 101 -6.22 -14.15 4.83
CA ASP A 101 -5.04 -13.66 4.13
C ASP A 101 -4.00 -13.16 5.13
N VAL A 102 -2.72 -13.22 4.75
CA VAL A 102 -1.60 -12.84 5.61
C VAL A 102 -1.07 -11.49 5.13
N ASN A 103 -1.37 -10.44 5.87
CA ASN A 103 -0.93 -9.09 5.52
C ASN A 103 -1.00 -8.12 6.73
N ALA A 104 -0.32 -7.00 6.58
CA ALA A 104 -0.55 -5.75 7.30
C ALA A 104 -0.38 -4.61 6.30
N PHE A 105 -1.02 -3.48 6.54
CA PHE A 105 -0.84 -2.29 5.72
C PHE A 105 -1.11 -1.01 6.52
N ALA A 106 -0.52 0.09 6.06
CA ALA A 106 -0.80 1.40 6.60
C ALA A 106 -1.23 2.40 5.53
N CYS A 107 -2.25 3.20 5.86
CA CYS A 107 -2.75 4.27 5.01
C CYS A 107 -2.11 5.62 5.36
N ALA A 108 -2.25 6.56 4.44
CA ALA A 108 -1.64 7.89 4.54
C ALA A 108 -2.19 8.77 5.69
N ASP A 109 -3.32 8.38 6.28
CA ASP A 109 -3.93 9.02 7.45
C ASP A 109 -3.43 8.44 8.79
N GLY A 110 -2.51 7.47 8.76
CA GLY A 110 -2.00 6.77 9.93
C GLY A 110 -2.85 5.57 10.37
N SER A 111 -3.86 5.20 9.60
CA SER A 111 -4.61 3.96 9.82
C SER A 111 -3.75 2.74 9.52
N VAL A 112 -3.44 1.92 10.52
CA VAL A 112 -2.71 0.65 10.40
C VAL A 112 -3.69 -0.49 10.61
N ARG A 113 -3.70 -1.44 9.67
CA ARG A 113 -4.56 -2.63 9.71
C ARG A 113 -3.70 -3.88 9.70
N VAL A 114 -3.89 -4.73 10.69
CA VAL A 114 -3.17 -6.00 10.87
C VAL A 114 -4.14 -7.15 10.68
N PHE A 115 -3.76 -8.14 9.88
CA PHE A 115 -4.62 -9.30 9.64
C PHE A 115 -4.39 -10.36 10.72
N SER A 116 -5.49 -10.98 11.21
CA SER A 116 -5.43 -11.99 12.26
C SER A 116 -4.52 -13.15 11.90
N SER A 117 -4.51 -13.57 10.64
CA SER A 117 -3.63 -14.66 10.19
C SER A 117 -2.14 -14.30 10.23
N LEU A 118 -1.75 -13.02 10.08
CA LEU A 118 -0.38 -12.59 10.32
C LEU A 118 -0.04 -12.69 11.82
N MET A 119 -0.98 -12.33 12.67
CA MET A 119 -0.81 -12.42 14.13
C MET A 119 -0.69 -13.86 14.62
N ASP A 120 -1.33 -14.82 13.92
CA ASP A 120 -1.24 -16.26 14.27
C ASP A 120 0.15 -16.86 14.00
N ILE A 121 0.88 -16.33 13.02
CA ILE A 121 2.17 -16.88 12.57
C ILE A 121 3.38 -16.12 13.07
N MET A 122 3.19 -15.00 13.74
CA MET A 122 4.25 -14.14 14.28
C MET A 122 4.20 -14.01 15.81
N SER A 123 5.37 -14.03 16.45
CA SER A 123 5.53 -13.60 17.84
C SER A 123 5.23 -12.11 18.00
N ASP A 124 5.21 -11.63 19.24
CA ASP A 124 4.99 -10.21 19.54
C ASP A 124 6.11 -9.33 18.98
N GLU A 125 7.35 -9.78 19.10
CA GLU A 125 8.53 -9.10 18.59
C GLU A 125 8.53 -9.03 17.06
N GLU A 126 8.23 -10.14 16.38
CA GLU A 126 8.16 -10.20 14.92
C GLU A 126 7.03 -9.31 14.39
N LEU A 127 5.86 -9.37 15.01
CA LEU A 127 4.72 -8.54 14.62
C LEU A 127 4.99 -7.03 14.81
N LEU A 128 5.68 -6.69 15.89
CA LEU A 128 6.06 -5.31 16.17
C LEU A 128 7.01 -4.75 15.10
N GLY A 129 7.91 -5.59 14.55
CA GLY A 129 8.78 -5.21 13.44
C GLY A 129 8.00 -4.89 12.17
N VAL A 130 6.99 -5.70 11.81
CA VAL A 130 6.10 -5.40 10.68
C VAL A 130 5.37 -4.07 10.91
N ILE A 131 4.80 -3.87 12.10
CA ILE A 131 4.10 -2.62 12.46
C ILE A 131 5.05 -1.41 12.35
N GLY A 132 6.28 -1.52 12.84
CA GLY A 132 7.28 -0.46 12.74
C GLY A 132 7.62 -0.10 11.29
N HIS A 133 7.75 -1.10 10.42
CA HIS A 133 7.96 -0.92 8.99
C HIS A 133 6.80 -0.17 8.33
N GLU A 134 5.56 -0.59 8.58
CA GLU A 134 4.36 0.09 8.05
C GLU A 134 4.26 1.54 8.51
N ILE A 135 4.61 1.82 9.77
CA ILE A 135 4.70 3.19 10.30
C ILE A 135 5.78 4.00 9.56
N GLY A 136 6.90 3.37 9.19
CA GLY A 136 7.93 3.99 8.37
C GLY A 136 7.41 4.50 7.03
N HIS A 137 6.62 3.71 6.31
CA HIS A 137 5.97 4.14 5.06
C HIS A 137 4.98 5.30 5.26
N VAL A 138 4.30 5.35 6.41
CA VAL A 138 3.44 6.50 6.76
C VAL A 138 4.27 7.77 6.94
N ALA A 139 5.30 7.71 7.75
CA ALA A 139 6.16 8.85 8.07
C ALA A 139 6.85 9.43 6.82
N HIS A 140 7.38 8.57 5.93
CA HIS A 140 8.00 8.96 4.67
C HIS A 140 6.99 9.35 3.58
N ARG A 141 5.70 9.33 3.88
CA ARG A 141 4.61 9.65 2.94
C ARG A 141 4.57 8.70 1.72
N ASP A 142 5.14 7.51 1.84
CA ASP A 142 5.12 6.52 0.76
C ASP A 142 3.72 5.95 0.57
N SER A 143 3.01 5.66 1.66
CA SER A 143 1.59 5.29 1.63
C SER A 143 0.74 6.34 0.90
N LYS A 144 1.04 7.65 1.08
CA LYS A 144 0.36 8.74 0.38
C LYS A 144 0.67 8.75 -1.12
N LYS A 145 1.94 8.55 -1.50
CA LYS A 145 2.36 8.47 -2.92
C LYS A 145 1.74 7.24 -3.59
N GLY A 146 1.77 6.09 -2.91
CA GLY A 146 1.15 4.84 -3.35
C GLY A 146 -0.36 5.00 -3.57
N PHE A 147 -1.06 5.56 -2.59
CA PHE A 147 -2.49 5.83 -2.68
C PHE A 147 -2.85 6.77 -3.84
N ARG A 148 -2.10 7.86 -4.02
CA ARG A 148 -2.29 8.78 -5.15
C ARG A 148 -2.14 8.05 -6.50
N THR A 149 -1.11 7.22 -6.64
CA THR A 149 -0.86 6.44 -7.86
C THR A 149 -1.96 5.41 -8.11
N ALA A 150 -2.40 4.71 -7.07
CA ALA A 150 -3.47 3.73 -7.14
C ALA A 150 -4.82 4.40 -7.50
N LEU A 151 -5.13 5.55 -6.90
CA LEU A 151 -6.33 6.33 -7.21
C LEU A 151 -6.34 6.80 -8.69
N LEU A 152 -5.19 7.23 -9.22
CA LEU A 152 -5.03 7.55 -10.64
C LEU A 152 -5.28 6.35 -11.53
N THR A 153 -4.69 5.20 -11.18
CA THR A 153 -4.80 3.96 -11.97
C THR A 153 -6.24 3.45 -11.99
N SER A 154 -6.93 3.44 -10.85
CA SER A 154 -8.34 3.04 -10.75
C SER A 154 -9.26 4.00 -11.49
N ALA A 155 -9.02 5.31 -11.38
CA ALA A 155 -9.79 6.32 -12.11
C ALA A 155 -9.68 6.18 -13.65
N LEU A 156 -8.52 5.74 -14.15
CA LEU A 156 -8.32 5.45 -15.58
C LEU A 156 -9.08 4.21 -16.03
N LYS A 157 -9.13 3.15 -15.21
CA LYS A 157 -9.88 1.92 -15.51
C LYS A 157 -11.39 2.19 -15.59
N ASP A 158 -11.94 2.93 -14.64
CA ASP A 158 -13.40 3.06 -14.46
C ASP A 158 -14.03 4.22 -15.26
N GLY A 159 -13.23 5.06 -15.92
CA GLY A 159 -13.73 6.16 -16.79
C GLY A 159 -14.58 7.20 -16.02
N VAL A 160 -14.37 7.35 -14.73
CA VAL A 160 -15.20 8.19 -13.83
C VAL A 160 -14.94 9.68 -14.05
N ALA A 161 -15.94 10.48 -14.29
CA ALA A 161 -15.85 11.94 -14.44
C ALA A 161 -16.20 12.65 -13.14
N SER A 162 -15.35 13.57 -12.70
CA SER A 162 -15.75 14.53 -11.68
C SER A 162 -16.66 15.58 -12.31
N GLN A 163 -17.79 15.89 -11.69
CA GLN A 163 -18.62 17.01 -12.03
C GLN A 163 -18.42 18.12 -11.00
N GLY A 164 -17.96 19.28 -11.46
CA GLY A 164 -18.19 20.54 -10.76
C GLY A 164 -17.36 20.83 -9.51
N GLY A 165 -16.10 20.39 -9.41
CA GLY A 165 -15.19 20.89 -8.35
C GLY A 165 -15.47 20.41 -6.92
N LYS A 166 -16.49 19.60 -6.69
CA LYS A 166 -16.70 18.81 -5.47
C LYS A 166 -16.02 17.47 -5.63
N LEU A 167 -15.35 16.99 -4.58
CA LEU A 167 -14.91 15.61 -4.45
C LEU A 167 -16.13 14.71 -4.69
N ALA A 168 -16.11 13.92 -5.75
CA ALA A 168 -17.14 12.91 -5.97
C ALA A 168 -16.83 11.74 -5.04
N GLU A 169 -17.82 11.28 -4.27
CA GLU A 169 -17.73 10.04 -3.51
C GLU A 169 -17.34 8.89 -4.45
N LEU A 170 -16.44 8.02 -3.97
CA LEU A 170 -16.03 6.84 -4.73
C LEU A 170 -17.13 5.78 -4.62
N THR A 171 -17.48 5.17 -5.74
CA THR A 171 -18.40 4.03 -5.74
C THR A 171 -17.71 2.76 -5.19
N ASP A 172 -18.48 1.75 -4.76
CA ASP A 172 -17.94 0.46 -4.33
C ASP A 172 -17.01 -0.18 -5.36
N SER A 173 -17.35 -0.10 -6.65
CA SER A 173 -16.49 -0.59 -7.74
C SER A 173 -15.15 0.16 -7.80
N GLN A 174 -15.16 1.47 -7.58
CA GLN A 174 -13.96 2.29 -7.59
C GLN A 174 -13.08 2.02 -6.37
N LEU A 175 -13.68 1.84 -5.19
CA LEU A 175 -12.99 1.46 -3.96
C LEU A 175 -12.39 0.05 -4.08
N GLY A 176 -13.10 -0.90 -4.72
CA GLY A 176 -12.57 -2.22 -5.07
C GLY A 176 -11.38 -2.15 -6.03
N SER A 177 -11.50 -1.34 -7.10
CA SER A 177 -10.39 -1.13 -8.07
C SER A 177 -9.20 -0.43 -7.43
N LEU A 178 -9.44 0.49 -6.51
CA LEU A 178 -8.40 1.15 -5.72
C LEU A 178 -7.67 0.15 -4.82
N THR A 179 -8.41 -0.75 -4.16
CA THR A 179 -7.84 -1.84 -3.35
C THR A 179 -6.94 -2.73 -4.20
N GLU A 180 -7.40 -3.17 -5.38
CA GLU A 180 -6.59 -3.97 -6.32
C GLU A 180 -5.30 -3.24 -6.73
N ALA A 181 -5.38 -1.94 -6.99
CA ALA A 181 -4.22 -1.14 -7.37
C ALA A 181 -3.22 -0.97 -6.21
N LEU A 182 -3.71 -0.80 -4.97
CA LEU A 182 -2.88 -0.71 -3.77
C LEU A 182 -2.19 -2.04 -3.44
N VAL A 183 -2.93 -3.15 -3.56
CA VAL A 183 -2.41 -4.52 -3.37
C VAL A 183 -1.29 -4.84 -4.35
N ASN A 184 -1.33 -4.31 -5.57
CA ASN A 184 -0.31 -4.51 -6.61
C ASN A 184 0.78 -3.43 -6.62
N ALA A 185 0.69 -2.42 -5.74
CA ALA A 185 1.72 -1.40 -5.62
C ALA A 185 3.02 -2.00 -5.06
N ARG A 186 4.16 -1.51 -5.54
CA ARG A 186 5.49 -1.92 -5.07
C ARG A 186 6.26 -0.69 -4.63
N TYR A 187 6.95 -0.85 -3.53
CA TYR A 187 7.92 0.15 -3.08
C TYR A 187 9.29 -0.10 -3.73
N SER A 188 10.04 0.96 -3.95
CA SER A 188 11.43 0.85 -4.38
C SER A 188 12.32 0.42 -3.21
N GLN A 189 13.44 -0.23 -3.49
CA GLN A 189 14.43 -0.61 -2.48
C GLN A 189 14.83 0.55 -1.56
N LYS A 190 14.92 1.76 -2.11
CA LYS A 190 15.20 2.96 -1.33
C LYS A 190 14.09 3.25 -0.31
N GLN A 191 12.82 3.22 -0.73
CA GLN A 191 11.68 3.44 0.17
C GLN A 191 11.62 2.37 1.27
N GLU A 192 11.86 1.10 0.91
CA GLU A 192 11.95 0.00 1.88
C GLU A 192 13.02 0.27 2.94
N CYS A 193 14.23 0.64 2.50
CA CYS A 193 15.32 0.96 3.43
C CYS A 193 15.02 2.17 4.31
N GLU A 194 14.41 3.22 3.76
CA GLU A 194 14.02 4.41 4.52
C GLU A 194 12.91 4.09 5.54
N ALA A 195 11.93 3.26 5.15
CA ALA A 195 10.88 2.80 6.05
C ALA A 195 11.45 1.92 7.19
N ASP A 196 12.41 1.04 6.89
CA ASP A 196 13.09 0.22 7.90
C ASP A 196 13.87 1.06 8.90
N ASP A 197 14.66 2.03 8.42
CA ASP A 197 15.45 2.91 9.28
C ASP A 197 14.55 3.75 10.18
N TYR A 198 13.45 4.28 9.65
CA TYR A 198 12.46 4.98 10.44
C TYR A 198 11.81 4.08 11.49
N GLY A 199 11.34 2.89 11.07
CA GLY A 199 10.72 1.92 11.97
C GLY A 199 11.65 1.51 13.11
N TYR A 200 12.93 1.29 12.83
CA TYR A 200 13.95 0.99 13.82
C TYR A 200 14.07 2.10 14.88
N GLU A 201 14.29 3.35 14.45
CA GLU A 201 14.41 4.48 15.35
C GLU A 201 13.11 4.79 16.10
N PHE A 202 11.97 4.62 15.43
CA PHE A 202 10.65 4.82 16.03
C PHE A 202 10.37 3.84 17.16
N LEU A 203 10.62 2.54 16.95
CA LEU A 203 10.47 1.52 17.98
C LEU A 203 11.41 1.76 19.15
N LYS A 204 12.67 2.12 18.87
CA LYS A 204 13.67 2.45 19.88
C LYS A 204 13.25 3.63 20.76
N LYS A 205 12.76 4.72 20.16
CA LYS A 205 12.24 5.89 20.88
C LYS A 205 11.02 5.56 21.76
N ALA A 206 10.19 4.62 21.32
CA ALA A 206 9.04 4.13 22.08
C ALA A 206 9.41 3.12 23.19
N GLY A 207 10.71 2.87 23.43
CA GLY A 207 11.17 1.91 24.41
C GLY A 207 10.97 0.44 24.05
N LYS A 208 10.72 0.17 22.75
CA LYS A 208 10.62 -1.19 22.19
C LYS A 208 11.99 -1.65 21.69
N ASN A 209 12.20 -2.97 21.61
CA ASN A 209 13.47 -3.47 21.10
C ASN A 209 13.49 -3.41 19.55
N PRO A 210 14.39 -2.62 18.92
CA PRO A 210 14.42 -2.44 17.46
C PRO A 210 14.91 -3.67 16.70
N TRP A 211 15.47 -4.71 17.36
CA TRP A 211 15.70 -6.03 16.76
C TRP A 211 14.44 -6.61 16.12
N SER A 212 13.26 -6.17 16.56
CA SER A 212 11.97 -6.54 15.99
C SER A 212 11.94 -6.36 14.48
N MET A 213 12.62 -5.36 13.92
CA MET A 213 12.72 -5.15 12.47
C MET A 213 13.42 -6.33 11.78
N ALA A 214 14.61 -6.72 12.25
CA ALA A 214 15.33 -7.87 11.68
C ALA A 214 14.57 -9.19 11.88
N LEU A 215 13.98 -9.39 13.06
CA LEU A 215 13.23 -10.60 13.40
C LEU A 215 12.00 -10.80 12.53
N SER A 216 11.26 -9.73 12.25
CA SER A 216 10.10 -9.79 11.35
C SER A 216 10.48 -10.24 9.95
N PHE A 217 11.56 -9.68 9.39
CA PHE A 217 12.04 -10.04 8.06
C PHE A 217 12.63 -11.45 8.00
N GLN A 218 13.34 -11.89 9.06
CA GLN A 218 13.81 -13.28 9.20
C GLN A 218 12.63 -14.25 9.19
N LYS A 219 11.57 -13.95 9.96
CA LYS A 219 10.37 -14.78 10.00
C LYS A 219 9.67 -14.85 8.64
N LEU A 220 9.50 -13.71 7.97
CA LEU A 220 8.92 -13.68 6.63
C LEU A 220 9.74 -14.50 5.63
N LYS A 221 11.07 -14.40 5.67
CA LYS A 221 11.95 -15.21 4.81
C LYS A 221 11.86 -16.70 5.12
N GLU A 222 11.82 -17.07 6.40
CA GLU A 222 11.63 -18.48 6.83
C GLU A 222 10.32 -19.04 6.26
N LEU A 223 9.22 -18.30 6.43
CA LEU A 223 7.91 -18.69 5.93
C LEU A 223 7.87 -18.79 4.40
N GLN A 224 8.60 -17.96 3.68
CA GLN A 224 8.74 -18.04 2.23
C GLN A 224 9.41 -19.36 1.79
N GLY A 225 10.39 -19.85 2.54
CA GLY A 225 11.13 -21.06 2.23
C GLY A 225 10.43 -22.38 2.63
N GLN A 226 9.54 -22.35 3.63
CA GLN A 226 8.89 -23.54 4.19
C GLN A 226 7.47 -23.80 3.67
N SER A 227 6.90 -22.85 2.93
CA SER A 227 5.48 -22.87 2.60
C SER A 227 5.13 -23.90 1.53
N GLY A 228 4.29 -24.85 1.86
CA GLY A 228 3.46 -25.56 0.88
C GLY A 228 2.52 -24.56 0.17
N ASP A 229 1.98 -24.96 -0.97
CA ASP A 229 1.28 -24.09 -1.95
C ASP A 229 0.24 -23.09 -1.38
N GLN A 230 -0.41 -23.41 -0.25
CA GLN A 230 -1.45 -22.53 0.30
C GLN A 230 -0.91 -21.36 1.13
N LEU A 231 0.12 -21.54 1.95
CA LEU A 231 0.67 -20.46 2.77
C LEU A 231 1.54 -19.54 1.93
N SER A 232 2.30 -20.08 0.98
CA SER A 232 3.10 -19.27 0.05
C SER A 232 2.25 -18.36 -0.80
N SER A 233 1.08 -18.81 -1.28
CA SER A 233 0.16 -17.96 -2.04
C SER A 233 -0.39 -16.79 -1.21
N LYS A 234 -0.67 -17.01 0.08
CA LYS A 234 -1.16 -15.97 1.00
C LYS A 234 -0.08 -14.92 1.36
N LEU A 235 1.17 -15.36 1.43
CA LEU A 235 2.32 -14.49 1.70
C LEU A 235 2.84 -13.77 0.45
N ASN A 236 2.50 -14.25 -0.75
CA ASN A 236 3.01 -13.69 -2.00
C ASN A 236 2.69 -12.19 -2.16
N GLN A 237 1.55 -11.75 -1.65
CA GLN A 237 1.20 -10.32 -1.67
C GLN A 237 2.19 -9.52 -0.84
N LEU A 238 2.43 -9.89 0.41
CA LEU A 238 3.36 -9.21 1.30
C LEU A 238 4.78 -9.17 0.71
N PHE A 239 5.25 -10.29 0.13
CA PHE A 239 6.58 -10.35 -0.52
C PHE A 239 6.65 -9.56 -1.82
N SER A 240 5.54 -9.45 -2.56
CA SER A 240 5.53 -8.73 -3.84
C SER A 240 5.56 -7.22 -3.68
N THR A 241 5.02 -6.72 -2.58
CA THR A 241 4.99 -5.28 -2.26
C THR A 241 6.26 -4.81 -1.55
N HIS A 242 6.92 -5.71 -0.79
CA HIS A 242 8.10 -5.41 0.05
C HIS A 242 9.30 -6.31 -0.29
N PRO A 243 10.06 -6.01 -1.35
CA PRO A 243 11.15 -6.84 -1.84
C PRO A 243 12.43 -6.79 -0.96
N ASP A 244 13.43 -7.60 -1.36
CA ASP A 244 14.83 -7.55 -0.89
C ASP A 244 15.04 -7.87 0.60
N LEU A 245 14.32 -8.87 1.14
CA LEU A 245 14.41 -9.25 2.56
C LEU A 245 15.85 -9.51 3.03
N ASP A 246 16.73 -10.11 2.20
CA ASP A 246 18.10 -10.43 2.61
C ASP A 246 18.93 -9.20 2.95
N LEU A 247 18.86 -8.18 2.11
CA LEU A 247 19.53 -6.91 2.34
C LEU A 247 18.97 -6.23 3.60
N ARG A 248 17.66 -6.23 3.76
CA ARG A 248 16.96 -5.58 4.86
C ARG A 248 17.26 -6.25 6.20
N ILE A 249 17.25 -7.59 6.26
CA ILE A 249 17.66 -8.36 7.44
C ILE A 249 19.07 -7.94 7.85
N LYS A 250 20.03 -8.03 6.93
CA LYS A 250 21.43 -7.70 7.20
C LYS A 250 21.60 -6.29 7.74
N ARG A 251 20.95 -5.30 7.11
CA ARG A 251 21.03 -3.90 7.56
C ARG A 251 20.51 -3.71 8.99
N MET A 252 19.36 -4.28 9.33
CA MET A 252 18.76 -4.13 10.64
C MET A 252 19.55 -4.89 11.72
N GLU A 253 20.11 -6.06 11.40
CA GLU A 253 21.03 -6.79 12.31
C GLU A 253 22.32 -5.99 12.58
N GLU A 254 22.96 -5.48 11.53
CA GLU A 254 24.16 -4.66 11.64
C GLU A 254 23.89 -3.38 12.46
N HIS A 255 22.74 -2.74 12.24
CA HIS A 255 22.34 -1.54 12.98
C HIS A 255 22.22 -1.83 14.48
N ALA A 256 21.44 -2.84 14.85
CA ALA A 256 21.24 -3.21 16.25
C ALA A 256 22.54 -3.71 16.92
N THR A 257 23.36 -4.47 16.20
CA THR A 257 24.65 -4.97 16.70
C THR A 257 25.63 -3.83 16.95
N ASN A 258 25.75 -2.89 16.03
CA ASN A 258 26.64 -1.73 16.15
C ASN A 258 26.24 -0.82 17.31
N GLU A 259 24.97 -0.75 17.66
CA GLU A 259 24.47 -0.01 18.81
C GLU A 259 24.55 -0.82 20.13
N GLY A 260 24.98 -2.07 20.08
CA GLY A 260 25.08 -2.95 21.24
C GLY A 260 23.74 -3.34 21.86
N ILE A 261 22.68 -3.33 21.05
CA ILE A 261 21.33 -3.72 21.50
C ILE A 261 21.23 -5.23 21.54
N GLU A 262 20.81 -5.77 22.69
CA GLU A 262 20.67 -7.22 22.87
C GLU A 262 19.48 -7.76 22.06
N LYS A 263 19.73 -8.88 21.34
CA LYS A 263 18.69 -9.60 20.58
C LYS A 263 17.72 -10.26 21.56
N PRO A 264 16.41 -10.00 21.48
CA PRO A 264 15.44 -10.60 22.39
C PRO A 264 15.29 -12.09 22.13
N VAL A 265 14.98 -12.84 23.18
CA VAL A 265 14.60 -14.25 23.06
C VAL A 265 13.14 -14.31 22.62
N ILE A 266 12.90 -14.87 21.44
CA ILE A 266 11.54 -15.12 20.95
C ILE A 266 10.93 -16.26 21.77
N LYS A 267 9.76 -16.01 22.35
CA LYS A 267 9.00 -17.00 23.12
C LYS A 267 7.90 -17.63 22.28
#